data_29d4ea2a98bd217be9802c7fc4956a49
#
_entry.id   29d4ea2a98bd217be9802c7fc4956a49
#
_cell.length_a   1.000
_cell.length_b   1.000
_cell.length_c   1.000
_cell.angle_alpha   90.00
_cell.angle_beta   90.00
_cell.angle_gamma   90.00
#
_symmetry.space_group_name_H-M   'P 1'
#
loop_
_entity.id
_entity.type
_entity.pdbx_description
1 polymer ?
#
loop_
_entity_poly.entity_id
_entity_poly.type
_entity_poly.pdbx_seq_one_letter_code
_entity_poly.pdbx_strand_id
1 'polypeptide(L)'
;MKFISIFLDRPRILFLTLAFILLSGISSIFTLPIQENPELAERWATVTISYPGATPERLETQVIDELESKLREIVEIDVLESNITQGFSRTLVELEQSVPPRLIEETWSRVQGKIDQVIIPEGSNIILKRSSGPPITVEYVIDWKGEGEQPIIMMSRLAQQLKRKLSAIPATEKTAIYGEAEEEIVVEIDSAKMSSLGLTYQDISFAIKSYDNKKPAGVVSDQYSEFLIRLKDNITSPQQIGEIPIRVINQSEIIRLEDIALISKQPAYPLEDIFLYNGKRVISVSATGSFSQRVFSYVDSAERAVTEMRQSLPEEFLIERIYDESKYVSTKFNELIKSFSIASFFVLSLSFFFLGIRPGIIVTAILPFSVSLVFLGCRLIDLPLHQTSITGIIIALGLLIDNGIIVVEDYKYRRSTGLSIKESINETLTNITTPLAAATATTVFAFMPIVTGEGSSVEFVGGLALTVIMSIASSLILALIMVPVLMSYMERIPFFSDINVHEEGYRNEKVLKRYRDFLTWCFDIPRRAILISLSLPMLGFLLFGTIPKDFFPANDRDMFRIHIELPTNSSKIYLRDPVL
;
A
#
# COMPACT_ATOMS: atom_id res chain seq x y z
N MET A 1 23.64 -2.04 -37.26
CA MET A 1 23.31 -2.73 -38.51
C MET A 1 23.64 -4.22 -38.51
N LYS A 2 24.86 -4.68 -38.15
CA LYS A 2 25.19 -6.13 -38.10
C LYS A 2 24.24 -6.99 -37.25
N PHE A 3 23.67 -6.42 -36.19
CA PHE A 3 22.73 -7.16 -35.31
C PHE A 3 21.35 -7.37 -35.97
N ILE A 4 20.85 -6.39 -36.69
CA ILE A 4 19.55 -6.47 -37.36
C ILE A 4 19.62 -7.41 -38.57
N SER A 5 20.78 -7.48 -39.28
CA SER A 5 20.96 -8.41 -40.40
C SER A 5 20.83 -9.87 -39.99
N ILE A 6 21.16 -10.23 -38.73
CA ILE A 6 20.99 -11.60 -38.22
C ILE A 6 19.51 -12.01 -38.26
N PHE A 7 18.60 -11.12 -37.85
CA PHE A 7 17.17 -11.37 -37.85
C PHE A 7 16.57 -11.39 -39.27
N LEU A 8 17.10 -10.54 -40.18
CA LEU A 8 16.67 -10.52 -41.57
C LEU A 8 17.04 -11.80 -42.33
N ASP A 9 18.26 -12.31 -42.12
CA ASP A 9 18.74 -13.51 -42.76
C ASP A 9 18.19 -14.80 -42.10
N ARG A 10 17.79 -14.74 -40.85
CA ARG A 10 17.25 -15.87 -40.07
C ARG A 10 15.94 -15.52 -39.35
N PRO A 11 14.81 -15.34 -40.05
CA PRO A 11 13.55 -14.90 -39.43
C PRO A 11 13.04 -15.84 -38.33
N ARG A 12 13.45 -17.11 -38.34
CA ARG A 12 13.12 -18.08 -37.27
C ARG A 12 13.64 -17.63 -35.90
N ILE A 13 14.79 -16.95 -35.85
CA ILE A 13 15.35 -16.42 -34.62
C ILE A 13 14.46 -15.29 -34.08
N LEU A 14 13.96 -14.39 -34.95
CA LEU A 14 13.01 -13.36 -34.55
C LEU A 14 11.74 -13.95 -33.91
N PHE A 15 11.10 -14.92 -34.61
CA PHE A 15 9.88 -15.53 -34.08
C PHE A 15 10.12 -16.23 -32.74
N LEU A 16 11.26 -16.87 -32.56
CA LEU A 16 11.63 -17.52 -31.30
C LEU A 16 11.85 -16.47 -30.19
N THR A 17 12.52 -15.36 -30.51
CA THR A 17 12.72 -14.23 -29.56
C THR A 17 11.38 -13.59 -29.18
N LEU A 18 10.50 -13.35 -30.16
CA LEU A 18 9.16 -12.80 -29.90
C LEU A 18 8.30 -13.74 -29.06
N ALA A 19 8.35 -15.05 -29.35
CA ALA A 19 7.66 -16.05 -28.51
C ALA A 19 8.20 -16.06 -27.07
N PHE A 20 9.52 -15.98 -26.90
CA PHE A 20 10.14 -15.89 -25.58
C PHE A 20 9.72 -14.61 -24.82
N ILE A 21 9.70 -13.45 -25.48
CA ILE A 21 9.22 -12.19 -24.90
C ILE A 21 7.76 -12.33 -24.45
N LEU A 22 6.91 -12.88 -25.29
CA LEU A 22 5.49 -13.04 -24.97
C LEU A 22 5.28 -13.97 -23.78
N LEU A 23 5.94 -15.14 -23.78
CA LEU A 23 5.83 -16.12 -22.70
C LEU A 23 6.39 -15.58 -21.38
N SER A 24 7.53 -14.89 -21.44
CA SER A 24 8.12 -14.29 -20.23
C SER A 24 7.26 -13.13 -19.69
N GLY A 25 6.68 -12.30 -20.56
CA GLY A 25 5.74 -11.25 -20.16
C GLY A 25 4.48 -11.81 -19.51
N ILE A 26 3.87 -12.84 -20.12
CA ILE A 26 2.70 -13.53 -19.54
C ILE A 26 3.07 -14.16 -18.19
N SER A 27 4.21 -14.85 -18.09
CA SER A 27 4.68 -15.40 -16.82
C SER A 27 4.86 -14.31 -15.75
N SER A 28 5.35 -13.13 -16.14
CA SER A 28 5.56 -12.01 -15.23
C SER A 28 4.25 -11.49 -14.64
N ILE A 29 3.16 -11.42 -15.43
CA ILE A 29 1.83 -11.00 -14.95
C ILE A 29 1.35 -11.92 -13.82
N PHE A 30 1.61 -13.22 -13.89
CA PHE A 30 1.18 -14.18 -12.88
C PHE A 30 2.06 -14.18 -11.62
N THR A 31 3.26 -13.65 -11.69
CA THR A 31 4.23 -13.68 -10.57
C THR A 31 4.42 -12.34 -9.89
N LEU A 32 4.14 -11.23 -10.58
CA LEU A 32 4.26 -9.89 -9.98
C LEU A 32 3.23 -9.68 -8.86
N PRO A 33 3.62 -9.03 -7.75
CA PRO A 33 2.68 -8.54 -6.75
C PRO A 33 1.65 -7.61 -7.37
N ILE A 34 0.41 -7.71 -6.93
CA ILE A 34 -0.70 -6.85 -7.36
C ILE A 34 -1.25 -6.12 -6.15
N GLN A 35 -1.29 -4.79 -6.23
CA GLN A 35 -1.67 -3.88 -5.15
C GLN A 35 -2.58 -2.78 -5.70
N GLU A 36 -3.32 -2.11 -4.83
CA GLU A 36 -4.13 -0.94 -5.22
C GLU A 36 -3.22 0.26 -5.52
N ASN A 37 -2.41 0.65 -4.54
CA ASN A 37 -1.53 1.81 -4.60
C ASN A 37 -0.06 1.42 -4.37
N PRO A 38 0.89 2.23 -4.82
CA PRO A 38 2.29 2.03 -4.48
C PRO A 38 2.52 2.22 -2.97
N GLU A 39 3.53 1.54 -2.46
CA GLU A 39 4.01 1.72 -1.10
C GLU A 39 4.62 3.12 -0.95
N LEU A 40 4.14 3.86 0.05
CA LEU A 40 4.68 5.15 0.43
C LEU A 40 5.46 5.00 1.71
N ALA A 41 6.64 5.59 1.74
CA ALA A 41 7.45 5.57 2.94
C ALA A 41 6.80 6.37 4.09
N GLU A 42 6.74 5.80 5.27
CA GLU A 42 6.08 6.37 6.45
C GLU A 42 6.92 7.49 7.07
N ARG A 43 6.69 8.73 6.63
CA ARG A 43 7.43 9.91 7.09
C ARG A 43 6.81 10.62 8.28
N TRP A 44 5.71 10.13 8.84
CA TRP A 44 5.08 10.76 9.99
C TRP A 44 4.71 9.75 11.08
N ALA A 45 4.82 10.20 12.31
CA ALA A 45 4.47 9.44 13.49
C ALA A 45 3.85 10.36 14.54
N THR A 46 3.20 9.77 15.53
CA THR A 46 2.64 10.48 16.66
C THR A 46 3.27 9.97 17.94
N VAL A 47 3.83 10.86 18.73
CA VAL A 47 4.23 10.59 20.11
C VAL A 47 3.08 10.96 21.03
N THR A 48 2.57 9.99 21.76
CA THR A 48 1.47 10.16 22.71
C THR A 48 2.03 10.11 24.12
N ILE A 49 1.68 11.08 24.93
CA ILE A 49 2.07 11.13 26.34
C ILE A 49 0.80 11.15 27.18
N SER A 50 0.71 10.23 28.14
CA SER A 50 -0.35 10.18 29.14
C SER A 50 0.25 10.47 30.51
N TYR A 51 -0.24 11.51 31.18
CA TYR A 51 0.15 11.89 32.55
C TYR A 51 -1.09 12.28 33.34
N PRO A 52 -1.85 11.29 33.84
CA PRO A 52 -3.12 11.55 34.53
C PRO A 52 -2.98 12.55 35.67
N GLY A 53 -3.87 13.57 35.68
CA GLY A 53 -3.90 14.61 36.69
C GLY A 53 -2.94 15.79 36.47
N ALA A 54 -2.10 15.77 35.44
CA ALA A 54 -1.25 16.91 35.11
C ALA A 54 -2.05 18.02 34.40
N THR A 55 -1.75 19.27 34.69
CA THR A 55 -2.25 20.41 33.90
C THR A 55 -1.46 20.52 32.59
N PRO A 56 -1.99 21.19 31.55
CA PRO A 56 -1.27 21.37 30.28
C PRO A 56 0.10 22.02 30.48
N GLU A 57 0.20 23.06 31.29
CA GLU A 57 1.45 23.77 31.55
C GLU A 57 2.49 22.90 32.25
N ARG A 58 2.03 21.99 33.13
CA ARG A 58 2.91 21.06 33.82
C ARG A 58 3.41 19.99 32.85
N LEU A 59 2.55 19.51 31.97
CA LEU A 59 2.92 18.52 30.96
C LEU A 59 3.93 19.11 29.96
N GLU A 60 3.69 20.36 29.53
CA GLU A 60 4.58 21.13 28.66
C GLU A 60 5.98 21.24 29.28
N THR A 61 6.09 21.82 30.45
CA THR A 61 7.38 22.14 31.08
C THR A 61 8.16 20.91 31.56
N GLN A 62 7.48 19.83 31.98
CA GLN A 62 8.14 18.66 32.56
C GLN A 62 8.48 17.57 31.52
N VAL A 63 7.78 17.53 30.39
CA VAL A 63 7.95 16.41 29.43
C VAL A 63 8.09 16.90 28.00
N ILE A 64 7.20 17.81 27.53
CA ILE A 64 7.17 18.17 26.11
C ILE A 64 8.39 19.00 25.71
N ASP A 65 8.79 19.97 26.50
CA ASP A 65 9.97 20.81 26.22
C ASP A 65 11.23 19.96 26.08
N GLU A 66 11.41 18.97 26.96
CA GLU A 66 12.55 18.05 26.88
C GLU A 66 12.44 17.14 25.66
N LEU A 67 11.23 16.58 25.39
CA LEU A 67 10.97 15.75 24.22
C LEU A 67 11.29 16.51 22.92
N GLU A 68 10.74 17.70 22.75
CA GLU A 68 10.97 18.51 21.56
C GLU A 68 12.44 18.90 21.41
N SER A 69 13.11 19.25 22.51
CA SER A 69 14.53 19.54 22.50
C SER A 69 15.38 18.36 22.02
N LYS A 70 15.05 17.15 22.47
CA LYS A 70 15.73 15.91 22.04
C LYS A 70 15.43 15.54 20.59
N LEU A 71 14.20 15.72 20.16
CA LEU A 71 13.79 15.42 18.79
C LEU A 71 14.39 16.40 17.78
N ARG A 72 14.54 17.68 18.13
CA ARG A 72 15.22 18.69 17.26
C ARG A 72 16.71 18.43 17.04
N GLU A 73 17.33 17.52 17.78
CA GLU A 73 18.70 17.06 17.50
C GLU A 73 18.77 16.18 16.24
N ILE A 74 17.63 15.71 15.72
CA ILE A 74 17.52 14.89 14.51
C ILE A 74 17.23 15.81 13.33
N VAL A 75 18.21 15.97 12.46
CA VAL A 75 18.16 16.92 11.32
C VAL A 75 17.06 16.57 10.32
N GLU A 76 16.70 15.31 10.20
CA GLU A 76 15.70 14.81 9.27
C GLU A 76 14.25 15.07 9.71
N ILE A 77 14.01 15.68 10.86
CA ILE A 77 12.68 16.09 11.30
C ILE A 77 12.35 17.46 10.75
N ASP A 78 11.28 17.56 9.95
CA ASP A 78 10.77 18.79 9.36
C ASP A 78 9.73 19.46 10.27
N VAL A 79 8.72 18.69 10.75
CA VAL A 79 7.63 19.22 11.57
C VAL A 79 7.59 18.53 12.93
N LEU A 80 7.50 19.37 13.98
CA LEU A 80 7.14 18.97 15.34
C LEU A 80 5.97 19.85 15.78
N GLU A 81 4.82 19.24 16.00
CA GLU A 81 3.61 19.93 16.44
C GLU A 81 3.01 19.20 17.64
N SER A 82 3.00 19.86 18.79
CA SER A 82 2.47 19.31 20.04
C SER A 82 1.11 19.90 20.37
N ASN A 83 0.12 19.06 20.55
CA ASN A 83 -1.20 19.43 21.08
C ASN A 83 -1.33 18.88 22.50
N ILE A 84 -1.44 19.78 23.47
CA ILE A 84 -1.40 19.47 24.89
C ILE A 84 -2.77 19.73 25.51
N THR A 85 -3.31 18.74 26.21
CA THR A 85 -4.56 18.83 26.97
C THR A 85 -4.34 18.35 28.39
N GLN A 86 -5.36 18.42 29.24
CA GLN A 86 -5.24 17.97 30.62
C GLN A 86 -4.92 16.47 30.70
N GLY A 87 -3.74 16.13 31.21
CA GLY A 87 -3.29 14.76 31.41
C GLY A 87 -2.88 14.02 30.15
N PHE A 88 -2.91 14.67 28.97
CA PHE A 88 -2.62 14.03 27.70
C PHE A 88 -1.95 14.98 26.70
N SER A 89 -0.97 14.48 25.96
CA SER A 89 -0.39 15.21 24.83
C SER A 89 -0.22 14.31 23.63
N ARG A 90 -0.33 14.94 22.46
CA ARG A 90 -0.09 14.34 21.17
C ARG A 90 0.88 15.21 20.37
N THR A 91 2.07 14.70 20.11
CA THR A 91 3.09 15.37 19.30
C THR A 91 3.18 14.68 17.95
N LEU A 92 2.87 15.42 16.88
CA LEU A 92 3.12 14.99 15.51
C LEU A 92 4.60 15.19 15.20
N VAL A 93 5.21 14.16 14.64
CA VAL A 93 6.60 14.18 14.14
C VAL A 93 6.56 13.85 12.67
N GLU A 94 7.00 14.77 11.80
CA GLU A 94 7.10 14.56 10.38
C GLU A 94 8.56 14.66 9.93
N LEU A 95 9.01 13.69 9.15
CA LEU A 95 10.35 13.68 8.55
C LEU A 95 10.34 14.45 7.24
N GLU A 96 11.47 15.04 6.89
CA GLU A 96 11.67 15.71 5.60
C GLU A 96 11.33 14.79 4.43
N GLN A 97 10.73 15.36 3.39
CA GLN A 97 10.40 14.63 2.17
C GLN A 97 11.65 14.14 1.42
N SER A 98 12.79 14.76 1.66
CA SER A 98 14.11 14.40 1.11
C SER A 98 14.69 13.11 1.69
N VAL A 99 14.18 12.61 2.83
CA VAL A 99 14.66 11.37 3.45
C VAL A 99 14.32 10.18 2.54
N PRO A 100 15.33 9.48 2.01
CA PRO A 100 15.08 8.35 1.11
C PRO A 100 14.46 7.16 1.87
N PRO A 101 13.59 6.35 1.23
CA PRO A 101 12.86 5.26 1.87
C PRO A 101 13.73 4.29 2.67
N ARG A 102 14.94 4.01 2.16
CA ARG A 102 15.91 3.10 2.81
C ARG A 102 16.42 3.58 4.17
N LEU A 103 16.36 4.90 4.45
CA LEU A 103 16.85 5.48 5.70
C LEU A 103 15.75 5.77 6.72
N ILE A 104 14.49 5.63 6.34
CA ILE A 104 13.34 5.95 7.19
C ILE A 104 13.30 5.09 8.46
N GLU A 105 13.53 3.78 8.33
CA GLU A 105 13.56 2.88 9.49
C GLU A 105 14.70 3.22 10.47
N GLU A 106 15.87 3.54 9.95
CA GLU A 106 17.00 4.00 10.76
C GLU A 106 16.68 5.32 11.46
N THR A 107 16.05 6.26 10.74
CA THR A 107 15.66 7.55 11.31
C THR A 107 14.63 7.38 12.42
N TRP A 108 13.60 6.54 12.23
CA TRP A 108 12.62 6.25 13.28
C TRP A 108 13.24 5.53 14.48
N SER A 109 14.23 4.68 14.26
CA SER A 109 14.98 4.05 15.36
C SER A 109 15.76 5.09 16.17
N ARG A 110 16.34 6.11 15.52
CA ARG A 110 16.98 7.24 16.20
C ARG A 110 15.96 8.09 16.96
N VAL A 111 14.78 8.33 16.38
CA VAL A 111 13.67 9.03 17.05
C VAL A 111 13.26 8.28 18.32
N GLN A 112 13.05 6.97 18.25
CA GLN A 112 12.75 6.16 19.44
C GLN A 112 13.86 6.25 20.49
N GLY A 113 15.12 6.15 20.07
CA GLY A 113 16.27 6.28 20.98
C GLY A 113 16.37 7.64 21.66
N LYS A 114 15.87 8.74 21.03
CA LYS A 114 15.77 10.05 21.66
C LYS A 114 14.60 10.13 22.64
N ILE A 115 13.46 9.54 22.29
CA ILE A 115 12.29 9.44 23.19
C ILE A 115 12.65 8.67 24.46
N ASP A 116 13.39 7.57 24.33
CA ASP A 116 13.81 6.75 25.48
C ASP A 116 14.77 7.46 26.43
N GLN A 117 15.38 8.58 25.99
CA GLN A 117 16.24 9.43 26.83
C GLN A 117 15.46 10.50 27.61
N VAL A 118 14.20 10.71 27.28
CA VAL A 118 13.36 11.71 27.98
C VAL A 118 13.02 11.18 29.38
N ILE A 119 13.30 12.00 30.39
CA ILE A 119 12.97 11.65 31.78
C ILE A 119 11.49 11.96 32.00
N ILE A 120 10.69 10.92 32.17
CA ILE A 120 9.26 11.05 32.43
C ILE A 120 8.94 10.92 33.93
N PRO A 121 8.01 11.73 34.48
CA PRO A 121 7.56 11.60 35.85
C PRO A 121 6.90 10.25 36.14
N GLU A 122 6.97 9.84 37.41
CA GLU A 122 6.32 8.59 37.85
C GLU A 122 4.81 8.63 37.59
N GLY A 123 4.25 7.56 37.00
CA GLY A 123 2.84 7.47 36.61
C GLY A 123 2.52 8.06 35.23
N SER A 124 3.51 8.60 34.51
CA SER A 124 3.35 8.99 33.11
C SER A 124 3.81 7.87 32.15
N ASN A 125 3.29 7.89 30.92
CA ASN A 125 3.66 6.96 29.86
C ASN A 125 3.85 7.71 28.55
N ILE A 126 4.87 7.31 27.78
CA ILE A 126 5.19 7.86 26.46
C ILE A 126 5.23 6.74 25.43
N ILE A 127 4.53 6.92 24.32
CA ILE A 127 4.42 5.91 23.27
C ILE A 127 4.61 6.58 21.91
N LEU A 128 5.58 6.10 21.13
CA LEU A 128 5.71 6.41 19.70
C LEU A 128 4.78 5.52 18.91
N LYS A 129 3.79 6.11 18.25
CA LYS A 129 2.90 5.42 17.33
C LYS A 129 3.19 5.92 15.93
N ARG A 130 3.87 5.11 15.16
CA ARG A 130 4.10 5.40 13.74
C ARG A 130 2.77 5.37 13.00
N SER A 131 2.69 6.14 11.93
CA SER A 131 1.59 6.01 10.98
C SER A 131 1.45 4.52 10.64
N SER A 132 0.27 4.00 10.77
CA SER A 132 0.05 2.58 10.55
C SER A 132 0.51 2.21 9.15
N GLY A 133 1.39 1.24 9.04
CA GLY A 133 1.88 0.64 7.81
C GLY A 133 0.80 0.33 6.76
N PRO A 134 1.00 -0.63 5.85
CA PRO A 134 0.09 -0.87 4.73
C PRO A 134 -1.38 -0.91 5.19
N PRO A 135 -2.31 -0.48 4.34
CA PRO A 135 -3.72 -0.46 4.67
C PRO A 135 -4.22 -1.85 5.08
N ILE A 136 -5.25 -1.88 5.90
CA ILE A 136 -5.88 -3.16 6.30
C ILE A 136 -6.28 -3.92 5.03
N THR A 137 -5.81 -5.17 4.92
CA THR A 137 -6.13 -6.03 3.78
C THR A 137 -7.43 -6.80 3.99
N VAL A 138 -7.66 -7.29 5.23
CA VAL A 138 -8.90 -7.95 5.63
C VAL A 138 -9.29 -7.56 7.05
N GLU A 139 -10.59 -7.43 7.29
CA GLU A 139 -11.13 -7.20 8.62
C GLU A 139 -12.34 -8.11 8.85
N TYR A 140 -12.31 -8.80 9.99
CA TYR A 140 -13.37 -9.70 10.43
C TYR A 140 -13.95 -9.22 11.74
N VAL A 141 -15.25 -9.38 11.92
CA VAL A 141 -15.92 -9.13 13.20
C VAL A 141 -16.42 -10.44 13.79
N ILE A 142 -16.32 -10.54 15.12
CA ILE A 142 -16.90 -11.62 15.91
C ILE A 142 -18.16 -11.07 16.57
N ASP A 143 -19.30 -11.59 16.17
CA ASP A 143 -20.62 -11.23 16.66
C ASP A 143 -21.23 -12.38 17.48
N TRP A 144 -22.15 -12.03 18.36
CA TRP A 144 -22.93 -12.95 19.19
C TRP A 144 -24.41 -12.92 18.79
N LYS A 145 -24.96 -14.09 18.46
CA LYS A 145 -26.36 -14.27 18.06
C LYS A 145 -27.24 -14.95 19.13
N GLY A 146 -26.63 -15.38 20.24
CA GLY A 146 -27.35 -16.05 21.31
C GLY A 146 -28.28 -15.10 22.07
N GLU A 147 -29.13 -15.68 22.90
CA GLU A 147 -30.02 -14.96 23.81
C GLU A 147 -29.29 -14.57 25.10
N GLY A 148 -29.54 -13.38 25.62
CA GLY A 148 -28.98 -12.88 26.87
C GLY A 148 -27.81 -11.93 26.73
N GLU A 149 -27.01 -11.80 27.80
CA GLU A 149 -25.86 -10.90 27.84
C GLU A 149 -24.69 -11.44 26.99
N GLN A 150 -24.07 -10.54 26.20
CA GLN A 150 -22.96 -10.92 25.33
C GLN A 150 -21.76 -11.42 26.13
N PRO A 151 -21.23 -12.62 25.85
CA PRO A 151 -20.08 -13.19 26.54
C PRO A 151 -18.78 -12.56 26.02
N ILE A 152 -18.56 -11.29 26.35
CA ILE A 152 -17.49 -10.46 25.76
C ILE A 152 -16.09 -11.06 25.99
N ILE A 153 -15.86 -11.66 27.15
CA ILE A 153 -14.60 -12.35 27.46
C ILE A 153 -14.35 -13.52 26.49
N MET A 154 -15.41 -14.30 26.19
CA MET A 154 -15.29 -15.42 25.26
C MET A 154 -15.05 -14.90 23.84
N MET A 155 -15.72 -13.82 23.44
CA MET A 155 -15.49 -13.15 22.15
C MET A 155 -14.05 -12.64 22.05
N SER A 156 -13.50 -12.04 23.13
CA SER A 156 -12.09 -11.59 23.19
C SER A 156 -11.13 -12.77 23.02
N ARG A 157 -11.38 -13.90 23.66
CA ARG A 157 -10.54 -15.11 23.49
C ARG A 157 -10.59 -15.66 22.06
N LEU A 158 -11.76 -15.64 21.42
CA LEU A 158 -11.93 -16.02 20.02
C LEU A 158 -11.19 -15.05 19.10
N ALA A 159 -11.24 -13.74 19.39
CA ALA A 159 -10.50 -12.73 18.66
C ALA A 159 -8.98 -12.95 18.76
N GLN A 160 -8.47 -13.28 19.93
CA GLN A 160 -7.07 -13.62 20.12
C GLN A 160 -6.67 -14.92 19.37
N GLN A 161 -7.56 -15.91 19.28
CA GLN A 161 -7.32 -17.11 18.47
C GLN A 161 -7.28 -16.75 16.98
N LEU A 162 -8.24 -15.95 16.51
CA LEU A 162 -8.29 -15.50 15.12
C LEU A 162 -7.04 -14.68 14.77
N LYS A 163 -6.64 -13.74 15.64
CA LYS A 163 -5.41 -12.97 15.48
C LYS A 163 -4.19 -13.88 15.31
N ARG A 164 -4.03 -14.91 16.16
CA ARG A 164 -2.92 -15.88 16.05
C ARG A 164 -2.95 -16.63 14.72
N LYS A 165 -4.13 -17.07 14.25
CA LYS A 165 -4.27 -17.74 12.96
C LYS A 165 -3.92 -16.83 11.79
N LEU A 166 -4.39 -15.58 11.81
CA LEU A 166 -4.07 -14.59 10.77
C LEU A 166 -2.58 -14.20 10.79
N SER A 167 -1.99 -14.03 11.98
CA SER A 167 -0.55 -13.76 12.13
C SER A 167 0.35 -14.90 11.66
N ALA A 168 -0.15 -16.14 11.65
CA ALA A 168 0.60 -17.30 11.16
C ALA A 168 0.62 -17.42 9.63
N ILE A 169 -0.19 -16.63 8.92
CA ILE A 169 -0.18 -16.60 7.45
C ILE A 169 1.12 -15.95 6.97
N PRO A 170 1.88 -16.59 6.07
CA PRO A 170 3.08 -15.99 5.51
C PRO A 170 2.81 -14.60 4.91
N ALA A 171 3.74 -13.68 5.12
CA ALA A 171 3.64 -12.29 4.71
C ALA A 171 2.52 -11.48 5.38
N THR A 172 2.03 -11.89 6.55
CA THR A 172 1.28 -10.99 7.42
C THR A 172 2.25 -10.04 8.12
N GLU A 173 2.08 -8.74 7.90
CA GLU A 173 2.90 -7.71 8.54
C GLU A 173 2.35 -7.30 9.90
N LYS A 174 1.01 -7.13 9.97
CA LYS A 174 0.37 -6.62 11.17
C LYS A 174 -0.99 -7.26 11.37
N THR A 175 -1.33 -7.48 12.63
CA THR A 175 -2.69 -7.84 13.05
C THR A 175 -3.08 -7.00 14.24
N ALA A 176 -4.34 -6.53 14.27
CA ALA A 176 -4.87 -5.75 15.39
C ALA A 176 -6.24 -6.29 15.82
N ILE A 177 -6.59 -6.05 17.06
CA ILE A 177 -7.92 -6.32 17.61
C ILE A 177 -8.48 -4.98 18.09
N TYR A 178 -9.76 -4.75 17.85
CA TYR A 178 -10.50 -3.58 18.32
C TYR A 178 -11.76 -4.02 19.04
N GLY A 179 -12.12 -3.31 20.12
CA GLY A 179 -13.28 -3.64 20.94
C GLY A 179 -13.06 -4.80 21.90
N GLU A 180 -11.81 -5.25 22.08
CA GLU A 180 -11.44 -6.30 23.02
C GLU A 180 -11.64 -5.82 24.46
N ALA A 181 -12.13 -6.71 25.30
CA ALA A 181 -12.17 -6.49 26.75
C ALA A 181 -11.05 -7.31 27.41
N GLU A 182 -10.19 -6.63 28.15
CA GLU A 182 -9.23 -7.32 29.01
C GLU A 182 -9.94 -8.08 30.12
N GLU A 183 -9.42 -9.25 30.48
CA GLU A 183 -9.92 -10.01 31.61
C GLU A 183 -9.24 -9.54 32.88
N GLU A 184 -10.02 -9.19 33.90
CA GLU A 184 -9.52 -8.96 35.25
C GLU A 184 -10.16 -9.90 36.26
N ILE A 185 -9.45 -10.14 37.34
CA ILE A 185 -9.98 -10.88 38.47
C ILE A 185 -10.35 -9.86 39.54
N VAL A 186 -11.66 -9.75 39.78
CA VAL A 186 -12.22 -8.84 40.77
C VAL A 186 -12.38 -9.59 42.08
N VAL A 187 -11.83 -8.98 43.14
CA VAL A 187 -11.95 -9.46 44.52
C VAL A 187 -12.88 -8.51 45.27
N GLU A 188 -14.15 -8.87 45.35
CA GLU A 188 -15.17 -8.11 46.08
C GLU A 188 -15.14 -8.50 47.57
N ILE A 189 -14.63 -7.57 48.41
CA ILE A 189 -14.41 -7.84 49.83
C ILE A 189 -15.68 -7.52 50.63
N ASP A 190 -16.13 -8.47 51.46
CA ASP A 190 -17.17 -8.24 52.46
C ASP A 190 -16.60 -7.37 53.60
N SER A 191 -16.92 -6.07 53.57
CA SER A 191 -16.42 -5.12 54.56
C SER A 191 -16.85 -5.43 56.00
N ALA A 192 -18.00 -6.06 56.19
CA ALA A 192 -18.47 -6.43 57.51
C ALA A 192 -17.66 -7.60 58.08
N LYS A 193 -17.41 -8.62 57.29
CA LYS A 193 -16.54 -9.78 57.67
C LYS A 193 -15.10 -9.32 57.92
N MET A 194 -14.56 -8.48 56.98
CA MET A 194 -13.21 -7.94 57.10
C MET A 194 -13.03 -7.18 58.42
N SER A 195 -13.97 -6.28 58.73
CA SER A 195 -13.93 -5.49 59.96
C SER A 195 -14.08 -6.34 61.23
N SER A 196 -14.94 -7.37 61.23
CA SER A 196 -15.12 -8.27 62.38
C SER A 196 -13.87 -9.07 62.73
N LEU A 197 -13.00 -9.31 61.73
CA LEU A 197 -11.72 -10.01 61.86
C LEU A 197 -10.53 -9.07 62.12
N GLY A 198 -10.77 -7.77 62.21
CA GLY A 198 -9.73 -6.74 62.41
C GLY A 198 -8.75 -6.60 61.27
N LEU A 199 -9.15 -6.99 60.02
CA LEU A 199 -8.35 -6.91 58.81
C LEU A 199 -8.55 -5.57 58.11
N THR A 200 -7.51 -5.12 57.43
CA THR A 200 -7.54 -3.93 56.59
C THR A 200 -7.40 -4.29 55.09
N TYR A 201 -7.79 -3.38 54.19
CA TYR A 201 -7.55 -3.56 52.77
C TYR A 201 -6.06 -3.74 52.44
N GLN A 202 -5.18 -3.11 53.22
CA GLN A 202 -3.74 -3.26 53.06
C GLN A 202 -3.25 -4.65 53.37
N ASP A 203 -3.80 -5.32 54.40
CA ASP A 203 -3.45 -6.68 54.78
C ASP A 203 -3.80 -7.66 53.63
N ILE A 204 -4.98 -7.49 53.05
CA ILE A 204 -5.43 -8.30 51.91
C ILE A 204 -4.58 -8.05 50.69
N SER A 205 -4.32 -6.79 50.35
CA SER A 205 -3.45 -6.40 49.23
C SER A 205 -2.02 -6.96 49.38
N PHE A 206 -1.49 -6.90 50.59
CA PHE A 206 -0.18 -7.44 50.93
C PHE A 206 -0.16 -8.98 50.80
N ALA A 207 -1.20 -9.66 51.30
CA ALA A 207 -1.32 -11.11 51.16
C ALA A 207 -1.34 -11.56 49.69
N ILE A 208 -2.14 -10.89 48.82
CA ILE A 208 -2.21 -11.20 47.40
C ILE A 208 -0.85 -10.93 46.72
N LYS A 209 -0.24 -9.77 46.97
CA LYS A 209 1.07 -9.40 46.38
C LYS A 209 2.19 -10.35 46.86
N SER A 210 2.15 -10.81 48.09
CA SER A 210 3.15 -11.72 48.65
C SER A 210 3.01 -13.12 48.08
N TYR A 211 1.79 -13.52 47.74
CA TYR A 211 1.52 -14.85 47.19
C TYR A 211 1.86 -14.93 45.69
N ASP A 212 1.61 -13.85 44.89
CA ASP A 212 1.97 -13.79 43.47
C ASP A 212 3.45 -13.37 43.31
N ASN A 213 4.35 -14.11 43.91
CA ASN A 213 5.77 -13.77 43.94
C ASN A 213 6.50 -14.38 42.72
N LYS A 214 6.45 -13.70 41.59
CA LYS A 214 7.12 -14.09 40.32
C LYS A 214 8.64 -13.88 40.33
N LYS A 215 9.29 -13.84 41.51
CA LYS A 215 10.73 -13.66 41.58
C LYS A 215 11.45 -14.97 41.25
N PRO A 216 12.54 -14.91 40.45
CA PRO A 216 13.38 -16.08 40.26
C PRO A 216 13.97 -16.52 41.59
N ALA A 217 13.79 -17.79 41.95
CA ALA A 217 14.25 -18.35 43.22
C ALA A 217 15.75 -18.67 43.25
N GLY A 218 16.46 -18.43 42.14
CA GLY A 218 17.90 -18.65 42.02
C GLY A 218 18.27 -20.08 41.61
N VAL A 219 19.56 -20.34 41.69
CA VAL A 219 20.18 -21.62 41.31
C VAL A 219 20.88 -22.17 42.53
N VAL A 220 20.71 -23.46 42.83
CA VAL A 220 21.55 -24.18 43.80
C VAL A 220 22.54 -25.02 43.01
N SER A 221 23.81 -24.78 43.25
CA SER A 221 24.90 -25.53 42.61
C SER A 221 25.55 -26.48 43.63
N ASP A 222 25.78 -27.68 43.19
CA ASP A 222 26.65 -28.66 43.84
C ASP A 222 27.92 -28.82 43.00
N GLN A 223 28.90 -29.54 43.51
CA GLN A 223 30.24 -29.71 42.91
C GLN A 223 30.22 -30.24 41.45
N TYR A 224 29.08 -30.82 41.00
CA TYR A 224 28.91 -31.43 39.68
C TYR A 224 27.62 -31.01 38.93
N SER A 225 26.70 -30.25 39.56
CA SER A 225 25.40 -29.96 38.96
C SER A 225 24.82 -28.65 39.46
N GLU A 226 24.13 -27.93 38.57
CA GLU A 226 23.33 -26.75 38.89
C GLU A 226 21.84 -27.08 38.80
N PHE A 227 21.10 -26.76 39.85
CA PHE A 227 19.64 -26.97 39.93
C PHE A 227 18.94 -25.63 39.97
N LEU A 228 18.13 -25.35 38.92
CA LEU A 228 17.27 -24.19 38.88
C LEU A 228 16.09 -24.41 39.86
N ILE A 229 15.98 -23.56 40.87
CA ILE A 229 14.82 -23.59 41.76
C ILE A 229 13.65 -22.94 41.06
N ARG A 230 12.57 -23.70 40.85
CA ARG A 230 11.32 -23.18 40.31
C ARG A 230 10.29 -23.09 41.46
N LEU A 231 9.82 -21.86 41.74
CA LEU A 231 8.66 -21.68 42.57
C LEU A 231 7.41 -22.15 41.79
N LYS A 232 6.61 -23.04 42.41
CA LYS A 232 5.46 -23.68 41.75
C LYS A 232 4.19 -22.82 41.82
N ASP A 233 4.17 -21.80 42.67
CA ASP A 233 2.98 -21.03 43.00
C ASP A 233 2.81 -19.81 42.13
N ASN A 234 2.46 -20.04 40.86
CA ASN A 234 1.93 -18.98 39.99
C ASN A 234 0.39 -19.05 40.06
N ILE A 235 -0.23 -17.92 40.36
CA ILE A 235 -1.68 -17.77 40.29
C ILE A 235 -2.10 -17.93 38.82
N THR A 236 -2.87 -18.99 38.56
CA THR A 236 -3.36 -19.32 37.20
C THR A 236 -4.90 -19.38 37.16
N SER A 237 -5.56 -19.37 38.29
CA SER A 237 -7.02 -19.45 38.36
C SER A 237 -7.59 -18.59 39.50
N PRO A 238 -8.85 -18.14 39.40
CA PRO A 238 -9.55 -17.45 40.49
C PRO A 238 -9.62 -18.24 41.77
N GLN A 239 -9.75 -19.58 41.66
CA GLN A 239 -9.80 -20.49 42.81
C GLN A 239 -8.52 -20.40 43.65
N GLN A 240 -7.35 -20.36 43.01
CA GLN A 240 -6.08 -20.20 43.72
C GLN A 240 -5.96 -18.88 44.46
N ILE A 241 -6.59 -17.82 43.95
CA ILE A 241 -6.67 -16.52 44.65
C ILE A 241 -7.55 -16.68 45.90
N GLY A 242 -8.66 -17.41 45.80
CA GLY A 242 -9.52 -17.73 46.96
C GLY A 242 -8.80 -18.49 48.08
N GLU A 243 -7.89 -19.36 47.72
CA GLU A 243 -7.13 -20.18 48.68
C GLU A 243 -5.97 -19.42 49.35
N ILE A 244 -5.71 -18.17 49.00
CA ILE A 244 -4.65 -17.38 49.61
C ILE A 244 -4.89 -17.25 51.12
N PRO A 245 -3.91 -17.66 51.97
CA PRO A 245 -4.05 -17.59 53.41
C PRO A 245 -3.83 -16.16 53.89
N ILE A 246 -4.77 -15.65 54.67
CA ILE A 246 -4.69 -14.38 55.36
C ILE A 246 -4.53 -14.63 56.87
N ARG A 247 -3.49 -14.05 57.46
CA ARG A 247 -3.24 -14.18 58.92
C ARG A 247 -4.00 -13.08 59.66
N VAL A 248 -4.86 -13.49 60.60
CA VAL A 248 -5.56 -12.59 61.52
C VAL A 248 -4.60 -12.22 62.64
N ILE A 249 -4.33 -10.90 62.84
CA ILE A 249 -3.27 -10.40 63.73
C ILE A 249 -3.51 -10.76 65.21
N ASN A 250 -4.73 -10.90 65.66
CA ASN A 250 -5.07 -11.14 67.07
C ASN A 250 -5.54 -12.60 67.37
N GLN A 251 -5.58 -13.44 66.40
CA GLN A 251 -5.97 -14.83 66.51
C GLN A 251 -4.95 -15.69 65.75
N SER A 252 -4.50 -16.80 66.34
CA SER A 252 -3.62 -17.73 65.64
C SER A 252 -4.32 -18.48 64.50
N GLU A 253 -5.34 -17.89 63.95
CA GLU A 253 -6.23 -18.47 62.97
C GLU A 253 -5.84 -17.95 61.55
N ILE A 254 -5.72 -18.84 60.60
CA ILE A 254 -5.48 -18.56 59.19
C ILE A 254 -6.82 -18.76 58.50
N ILE A 255 -7.33 -17.71 57.86
CA ILE A 255 -8.54 -17.75 57.05
C ILE A 255 -8.13 -17.64 55.56
N ARG A 256 -9.00 -18.12 54.70
CA ARG A 256 -8.79 -17.99 53.24
C ARG A 256 -9.46 -16.73 52.73
N LEU A 257 -8.93 -16.18 51.63
CA LEU A 257 -9.50 -15.00 51.01
C LEU A 257 -10.97 -15.24 50.57
N GLU A 258 -11.32 -16.46 50.12
CA GLU A 258 -12.69 -16.83 49.73
C GLU A 258 -13.72 -16.75 50.90
N ASP A 259 -13.26 -16.80 52.15
CA ASP A 259 -14.16 -16.71 53.32
C ASP A 259 -14.66 -15.26 53.54
N ILE A 260 -13.89 -14.28 53.02
CA ILE A 260 -14.17 -12.82 53.22
C ILE A 260 -14.38 -12.07 51.90
N ALA A 261 -14.21 -12.70 50.77
CA ALA A 261 -14.35 -12.05 49.45
C ALA A 261 -14.99 -12.97 48.43
N LEU A 262 -15.75 -12.38 47.51
CA LEU A 262 -16.20 -13.03 46.29
C LEU A 262 -15.19 -12.79 45.18
N ILE A 263 -14.69 -13.84 44.55
CA ILE A 263 -13.67 -13.75 43.51
C ILE A 263 -14.31 -14.16 42.18
N SER A 264 -14.31 -13.26 41.26
CA SER A 264 -14.92 -13.45 39.95
C SER A 264 -14.02 -12.93 38.81
N LYS A 265 -14.13 -13.56 37.65
CA LYS A 265 -13.56 -13.02 36.40
C LYS A 265 -14.57 -12.11 35.74
N GLN A 266 -14.16 -10.90 35.47
CA GLN A 266 -14.99 -9.88 34.82
C GLN A 266 -14.20 -9.18 33.71
N PRO A 267 -14.88 -8.54 32.74
CA PRO A 267 -14.21 -7.60 31.84
C PRO A 267 -13.68 -6.42 32.63
N ALA A 268 -12.46 -5.97 32.34
CA ALA A 268 -11.88 -4.76 32.94
C ALA A 268 -12.76 -3.54 32.67
N TYR A 269 -12.98 -2.74 33.69
CA TYR A 269 -13.76 -1.52 33.61
C TYR A 269 -12.96 -0.30 34.14
N PRO A 270 -12.98 0.86 33.45
CA PRO A 270 -13.70 1.20 32.20
C PRO A 270 -13.09 0.54 30.95
N LEU A 271 -13.94 0.20 30.00
CA LEU A 271 -13.51 -0.38 28.73
C LEU A 271 -12.56 0.58 27.99
N GLU A 272 -11.43 0.08 27.55
CA GLU A 272 -10.46 0.89 26.80
C GLU A 272 -10.93 1.20 25.38
N ASP A 273 -11.63 0.25 24.75
CA ASP A 273 -12.08 0.35 23.37
C ASP A 273 -13.44 -0.30 23.17
N ILE A 274 -14.28 0.26 22.29
CA ILE A 274 -15.59 -0.28 21.92
C ILE A 274 -15.69 -0.26 20.40
N PHE A 275 -15.94 -1.42 19.80
CA PHE A 275 -16.21 -1.53 18.38
C PHE A 275 -17.67 -1.87 18.14
N LEU A 276 -18.34 -1.09 17.29
CA LEU A 276 -19.75 -1.27 16.96
C LEU A 276 -19.88 -1.63 15.48
N TYR A 277 -20.68 -2.64 15.18
CA TYR A 277 -21.05 -3.03 13.83
C TYR A 277 -22.57 -3.24 13.77
N ASN A 278 -23.24 -2.53 12.86
CA ASN A 278 -24.70 -2.54 12.75
C ASN A 278 -25.44 -2.26 14.09
N GLY A 279 -24.90 -1.31 14.87
CA GLY A 279 -25.46 -0.93 16.16
C GLY A 279 -25.24 -1.93 17.29
N LYS A 280 -24.52 -3.04 17.06
CA LYS A 280 -24.20 -4.05 18.08
C LYS A 280 -22.71 -3.96 18.43
N ARG A 281 -22.42 -4.21 19.71
CA ARG A 281 -21.04 -4.36 20.14
C ARG A 281 -20.47 -5.68 19.59
N VAL A 282 -19.34 -5.58 18.88
CA VAL A 282 -18.62 -6.72 18.32
C VAL A 282 -17.13 -6.56 18.59
N ILE A 283 -16.35 -7.59 18.35
CA ILE A 283 -14.88 -7.49 18.39
C ILE A 283 -14.37 -7.62 16.96
N SER A 284 -13.60 -6.62 16.51
CA SER A 284 -12.97 -6.65 15.20
C SER A 284 -11.54 -7.17 15.27
N VAL A 285 -11.16 -7.96 14.28
CA VAL A 285 -9.79 -8.46 14.06
C VAL A 285 -9.38 -8.11 12.64
N SER A 286 -8.39 -7.24 12.52
CA SER A 286 -7.83 -6.84 11.24
C SER A 286 -6.48 -7.50 10.97
N ALA A 287 -6.19 -7.73 9.71
CA ALA A 287 -4.89 -8.19 9.25
C ALA A 287 -4.45 -7.43 8.00
N THR A 288 -3.16 -7.13 7.96
CA THR A 288 -2.50 -6.42 6.87
C THR A 288 -1.47 -7.36 6.26
N GLY A 289 -1.60 -7.60 4.96
CA GLY A 289 -0.64 -8.37 4.19
C GLY A 289 0.52 -7.50 3.68
N SER A 290 1.68 -8.10 3.46
CA SER A 290 2.86 -7.43 2.91
C SER A 290 2.64 -6.96 1.48
N PHE A 291 3.21 -5.82 1.13
CA PHE A 291 3.26 -5.31 -0.24
C PHE A 291 4.00 -6.23 -1.22
N SER A 292 4.83 -7.13 -0.73
CA SER A 292 5.53 -8.12 -1.58
C SER A 292 4.64 -9.26 -2.07
N GLN A 293 3.42 -9.40 -1.55
CA GLN A 293 2.51 -10.48 -1.88
C GLN A 293 1.29 -9.99 -2.66
N ARG A 294 0.70 -10.89 -3.46
CA ARG A 294 -0.57 -10.60 -4.16
C ARG A 294 -1.72 -10.54 -3.16
N VAL A 295 -2.45 -9.44 -3.12
CA VAL A 295 -3.61 -9.23 -2.24
C VAL A 295 -4.61 -10.40 -2.34
N PHE A 296 -4.91 -10.86 -3.55
CA PHE A 296 -5.85 -11.98 -3.78
C PHE A 296 -5.44 -13.27 -3.06
N SER A 297 -4.16 -13.64 -3.16
CA SER A 297 -3.66 -14.88 -2.53
C SER A 297 -3.62 -14.78 -1.02
N TYR A 298 -3.37 -13.58 -0.49
CA TYR A 298 -3.43 -13.32 0.94
C TYR A 298 -4.86 -13.45 1.48
N VAL A 299 -5.82 -12.78 0.83
CA VAL A 299 -7.25 -12.83 1.18
C VAL A 299 -7.78 -14.27 1.15
N ASP A 300 -7.42 -15.05 0.13
CA ASP A 300 -7.81 -16.47 0.04
C ASP A 300 -7.22 -17.30 1.19
N SER A 301 -5.99 -17.00 1.61
CA SER A 301 -5.35 -17.69 2.73
C SER A 301 -5.99 -17.31 4.06
N ALA A 302 -6.33 -16.03 4.24
CA ALA A 302 -7.06 -15.54 5.41
C ALA A 302 -8.45 -16.19 5.51
N GLU A 303 -9.20 -16.24 4.39
CA GLU A 303 -10.53 -16.85 4.37
C GLU A 303 -10.50 -18.36 4.66
N ARG A 304 -9.47 -19.08 4.20
CA ARG A 304 -9.28 -20.49 4.57
C ARG A 304 -9.07 -20.66 6.07
N ALA A 305 -8.19 -19.83 6.67
CA ALA A 305 -7.92 -19.88 8.11
C ALA A 305 -9.18 -19.56 8.95
N VAL A 306 -9.98 -18.59 8.49
CA VAL A 306 -11.26 -18.24 9.13
C VAL A 306 -12.30 -19.33 8.96
N THR A 307 -12.39 -19.94 7.77
CA THR A 307 -13.34 -21.02 7.50
C THR A 307 -13.07 -22.24 8.37
N GLU A 308 -11.80 -22.61 8.57
CA GLU A 308 -11.41 -23.65 9.51
C GLU A 308 -11.85 -23.32 10.95
N MET A 309 -11.72 -22.06 11.35
CA MET A 309 -12.15 -21.64 12.68
C MET A 309 -13.67 -21.67 12.82
N ARG A 310 -14.43 -21.20 11.81
CA ARG A 310 -15.90 -21.24 11.79
C ARG A 310 -16.46 -22.65 12.03
N GLN A 311 -15.81 -23.69 11.49
CA GLN A 311 -16.24 -25.08 11.67
C GLN A 311 -16.13 -25.59 13.11
N SER A 312 -15.29 -24.96 13.93
CA SER A 312 -15.06 -25.32 15.33
C SER A 312 -15.80 -24.43 16.33
N LEU A 313 -16.52 -23.42 15.85
CA LEU A 313 -17.24 -22.48 16.70
C LEU A 313 -18.64 -23.01 17.07
N PRO A 314 -19.15 -22.71 18.30
CA PRO A 314 -20.56 -22.86 18.63
C PRO A 314 -21.43 -21.97 17.69
N GLU A 315 -22.66 -22.43 17.41
CA GLU A 315 -23.58 -21.78 16.45
C GLU A 315 -23.95 -20.33 16.82
N GLU A 316 -23.83 -19.97 18.09
CA GLU A 316 -24.12 -18.64 18.61
C GLU A 316 -23.08 -17.59 18.21
N PHE A 317 -21.85 -18.01 17.88
CA PHE A 317 -20.79 -17.10 17.43
C PHE A 317 -20.73 -17.03 15.91
N LEU A 318 -20.67 -15.81 15.41
CA LEU A 318 -20.51 -15.54 13.99
C LEU A 318 -19.18 -14.80 13.74
N ILE A 319 -18.41 -15.26 12.75
CA ILE A 319 -17.30 -14.50 12.20
C ILE A 319 -17.71 -14.02 10.82
N GLU A 320 -17.80 -12.71 10.63
CA GLU A 320 -18.15 -12.08 9.37
C GLU A 320 -16.99 -11.24 8.86
N ARG A 321 -16.74 -11.27 7.54
CA ARG A 321 -15.74 -10.40 6.90
C ARG A 321 -16.42 -9.09 6.51
N ILE A 322 -16.00 -7.99 7.15
CA ILE A 322 -16.56 -6.65 6.92
C ILE A 322 -15.73 -5.83 5.93
N TYR A 323 -14.45 -6.12 5.80
CA TYR A 323 -13.57 -5.46 4.86
C TYR A 323 -12.73 -6.45 4.06
N ASP A 324 -12.56 -6.17 2.77
CA ASP A 324 -11.86 -6.99 1.80
C ASP A 324 -11.23 -6.10 0.71
N GLU A 325 -9.94 -5.85 0.83
CA GLU A 325 -9.19 -5.02 -0.11
C GLU A 325 -9.21 -5.61 -1.53
N SER A 326 -9.25 -6.94 -1.66
CA SER A 326 -9.21 -7.60 -2.98
C SER A 326 -10.38 -7.21 -3.89
N LYS A 327 -11.54 -6.86 -3.31
CA LYS A 327 -12.70 -6.36 -4.08
C LYS A 327 -12.40 -5.02 -4.73
N TYR A 328 -11.80 -4.09 -4.00
CA TYR A 328 -11.43 -2.77 -4.52
C TYR A 328 -10.35 -2.89 -5.58
N VAL A 329 -9.29 -3.67 -5.29
CA VAL A 329 -8.23 -3.98 -6.26
C VAL A 329 -8.82 -4.58 -7.53
N SER A 330 -9.70 -5.59 -7.42
CA SER A 330 -10.37 -6.22 -8.57
C SER A 330 -11.18 -5.23 -9.39
N THR A 331 -11.97 -4.38 -8.75
CA THR A 331 -12.78 -3.35 -9.42
C THR A 331 -11.90 -2.38 -10.20
N LYS A 332 -10.86 -1.84 -9.55
CA LYS A 332 -9.91 -0.90 -10.19
C LYS A 332 -9.16 -1.55 -11.36
N PHE A 333 -8.67 -2.77 -11.18
CA PHE A 333 -8.01 -3.50 -12.26
C PHE A 333 -8.93 -3.78 -13.45
N ASN A 334 -10.19 -4.14 -13.21
CA ASN A 334 -11.16 -4.33 -14.28
C ASN A 334 -11.44 -3.03 -15.05
N GLU A 335 -11.54 -1.89 -14.36
CA GLU A 335 -11.66 -0.58 -14.99
C GLU A 335 -10.44 -0.24 -15.85
N LEU A 336 -9.23 -0.50 -15.34
CA LEU A 336 -7.98 -0.29 -16.08
C LEU A 336 -7.89 -1.21 -17.30
N ILE A 337 -8.23 -2.49 -17.18
CA ILE A 337 -8.27 -3.43 -18.31
C ILE A 337 -9.29 -2.98 -19.36
N LYS A 338 -10.46 -2.52 -18.94
CA LYS A 338 -11.47 -1.95 -19.85
C LYS A 338 -10.92 -0.72 -20.59
N SER A 339 -10.31 0.22 -19.87
CA SER A 339 -9.70 1.42 -20.44
C SER A 339 -8.57 1.08 -21.41
N PHE A 340 -7.70 0.15 -21.04
CA PHE A 340 -6.64 -0.38 -21.90
C PHE A 340 -7.21 -1.01 -23.19
N SER A 341 -8.26 -1.81 -23.07
CA SER A 341 -8.92 -2.47 -24.22
C SER A 341 -9.56 -1.45 -25.17
N ILE A 342 -10.24 -0.45 -24.63
CA ILE A 342 -10.85 0.64 -25.41
C ILE A 342 -9.76 1.44 -26.14
N ALA A 343 -8.73 1.86 -25.42
CA ALA A 343 -7.62 2.62 -26.00
C ALA A 343 -6.91 1.81 -27.09
N SER A 344 -6.62 0.52 -26.83
CA SER A 344 -6.05 -0.39 -27.82
C SER A 344 -6.92 -0.52 -29.06
N PHE A 345 -8.24 -0.69 -28.89
CA PHE A 345 -9.18 -0.77 -30.01
C PHE A 345 -9.16 0.48 -30.90
N PHE A 346 -9.16 1.68 -30.32
CA PHE A 346 -9.08 2.93 -31.09
C PHE A 346 -7.75 3.05 -31.83
N VAL A 347 -6.65 2.76 -31.17
CA VAL A 347 -5.31 2.81 -31.77
C VAL A 347 -5.19 1.81 -32.93
N LEU A 348 -5.71 0.59 -32.75
CA LEU A 348 -5.80 -0.43 -33.80
C LEU A 348 -6.64 0.05 -34.98
N SER A 349 -7.83 0.56 -34.72
CA SER A 349 -8.76 1.03 -35.75
C SER A 349 -8.14 2.14 -36.58
N LEU A 350 -7.48 3.11 -35.93
CA LEU A 350 -6.76 4.19 -36.61
C LEU A 350 -5.59 3.65 -37.45
N SER A 351 -4.81 2.72 -36.93
CA SER A 351 -3.71 2.10 -37.66
C SER A 351 -4.21 1.39 -38.93
N PHE A 352 -5.31 0.63 -38.84
CA PHE A 352 -5.89 -0.01 -40.02
C PHE A 352 -6.46 0.99 -41.02
N PHE A 353 -7.10 2.06 -40.54
CA PHE A 353 -7.70 3.07 -41.40
C PHE A 353 -6.67 3.86 -42.21
N PHE A 354 -5.56 4.29 -41.55
CA PHE A 354 -4.55 5.14 -42.19
C PHE A 354 -3.45 4.37 -42.92
N LEU A 355 -2.98 3.26 -42.34
CA LEU A 355 -1.86 2.50 -42.92
C LEU A 355 -2.31 1.37 -43.87
N GLY A 356 -3.58 0.97 -43.77
CA GLY A 356 -4.10 -0.23 -44.43
C GLY A 356 -3.88 -1.52 -43.63
N ILE A 357 -4.47 -2.61 -44.09
CA ILE A 357 -4.56 -3.86 -43.29
C ILE A 357 -3.19 -4.46 -42.98
N ARG A 358 -2.28 -4.57 -43.93
CA ARG A 358 -0.98 -5.23 -43.74
C ARG A 358 -0.05 -4.48 -42.82
N PRO A 359 0.28 -3.19 -43.08
CA PRO A 359 1.12 -2.42 -42.20
C PRO A 359 0.46 -2.24 -40.83
N GLY A 360 -0.88 -2.08 -40.80
CA GLY A 360 -1.65 -2.01 -39.58
C GLY A 360 -1.48 -3.22 -38.66
N ILE A 361 -1.50 -4.45 -39.19
CA ILE A 361 -1.24 -5.67 -38.41
C ILE A 361 0.18 -5.67 -37.82
N ILE A 362 1.19 -5.25 -38.58
CA ILE A 362 2.59 -5.25 -38.13
C ILE A 362 2.79 -4.23 -37.01
N VAL A 363 2.29 -3.02 -37.22
CA VAL A 363 2.38 -1.94 -36.23
C VAL A 363 1.62 -2.31 -34.96
N THR A 364 0.43 -2.89 -35.13
CA THR A 364 -0.39 -3.39 -34.02
C THR A 364 0.30 -4.47 -33.20
N ALA A 365 1.05 -5.37 -33.88
CA ALA A 365 1.77 -6.44 -33.20
C ALA A 365 2.87 -5.91 -32.26
N ILE A 366 3.35 -4.68 -32.41
CA ILE A 366 4.30 -4.05 -31.47
C ILE A 366 3.70 -4.00 -30.05
N LEU A 367 2.40 -3.70 -29.95
CA LEU A 367 1.72 -3.44 -28.66
C LEU A 367 1.82 -4.63 -27.69
N PRO A 368 1.38 -5.86 -27.99
CA PRO A 368 1.46 -6.97 -27.06
C PRO A 368 2.91 -7.34 -26.69
N PHE A 369 3.86 -7.21 -27.64
CA PHE A 369 5.26 -7.49 -27.36
C PHE A 369 5.91 -6.39 -26.49
N SER A 370 5.59 -5.11 -26.72
CA SER A 370 6.06 -4.01 -25.86
C SER A 370 5.52 -4.14 -24.44
N VAL A 371 4.24 -4.41 -24.28
CA VAL A 371 3.62 -4.60 -22.96
C VAL A 371 4.23 -5.81 -22.25
N SER A 372 4.51 -6.90 -22.98
CA SER A 372 5.20 -8.07 -22.44
C SER A 372 6.62 -7.73 -21.95
N LEU A 373 7.36 -6.91 -22.69
CA LEU A 373 8.68 -6.43 -22.27
C LEU A 373 8.60 -5.53 -21.04
N VAL A 374 7.56 -4.70 -20.93
CA VAL A 374 7.34 -3.87 -19.74
C VAL A 374 7.07 -4.74 -18.50
N PHE A 375 6.21 -5.76 -18.60
CA PHE A 375 5.97 -6.66 -17.47
C PHE A 375 7.22 -7.45 -17.09
N LEU A 376 8.02 -7.87 -18.08
CA LEU A 376 9.32 -8.49 -17.80
C LEU A 376 10.26 -7.48 -17.12
N GLY A 377 10.30 -6.23 -17.58
CA GLY A 377 11.06 -5.14 -16.96
C GLY A 377 10.63 -4.89 -15.53
N CYS A 378 9.33 -4.77 -15.26
CA CYS A 378 8.79 -4.62 -13.91
C CYS A 378 9.24 -5.76 -12.98
N ARG A 379 9.24 -7.01 -13.49
CA ARG A 379 9.72 -8.16 -12.72
C ARG A 379 11.23 -8.10 -12.40
N LEU A 380 12.05 -7.62 -13.33
CA LEU A 380 13.50 -7.54 -13.16
C LEU A 380 13.93 -6.49 -12.15
N ILE A 381 13.10 -5.46 -11.93
CA ILE A 381 13.36 -4.37 -10.97
C ILE A 381 12.44 -4.44 -9.75
N ASP A 382 11.70 -5.56 -9.59
CA ASP A 382 10.75 -5.78 -8.50
C ASP A 382 9.68 -4.69 -8.35
N LEU A 383 9.24 -4.08 -9.48
CA LEU A 383 8.17 -3.09 -9.50
C LEU A 383 6.80 -3.78 -9.46
N PRO A 384 5.99 -3.62 -8.39
CA PRO A 384 4.65 -4.19 -8.31
C PRO A 384 3.70 -3.63 -9.37
N LEU A 385 2.66 -4.40 -9.70
CA LEU A 385 1.55 -3.92 -10.52
C LEU A 385 0.54 -3.22 -9.62
N HIS A 386 0.53 -1.91 -9.67
CA HIS A 386 -0.46 -1.05 -8.99
C HIS A 386 -1.14 -0.12 -9.99
N GLN A 387 -2.18 0.57 -9.55
CA GLN A 387 -2.98 1.46 -10.40
C GLN A 387 -2.12 2.41 -11.21
N THR A 388 -1.11 3.05 -10.60
CA THR A 388 -0.25 4.04 -11.27
C THR A 388 0.66 3.40 -12.31
N SER A 389 1.26 2.23 -12.06
CA SER A 389 2.11 1.53 -13.03
C SER A 389 1.32 1.08 -14.28
N ILE A 390 0.09 0.57 -14.10
CA ILE A 390 -0.76 0.20 -15.24
C ILE A 390 -1.24 1.44 -16.00
N THR A 391 -1.58 2.52 -15.29
CA THR A 391 -1.93 3.80 -15.92
C THR A 391 -0.79 4.31 -16.81
N GLY A 392 0.47 4.16 -16.38
CA GLY A 392 1.63 4.50 -17.21
C GLY A 392 1.69 3.69 -18.52
N ILE A 393 1.36 2.39 -18.47
CA ILE A 393 1.26 1.56 -19.69
C ILE A 393 0.13 2.05 -20.60
N ILE A 394 -1.03 2.43 -20.03
CA ILE A 394 -2.18 2.96 -20.79
C ILE A 394 -1.81 4.28 -21.47
N ILE A 395 -1.15 5.20 -20.76
CA ILE A 395 -0.68 6.47 -21.32
C ILE A 395 0.32 6.22 -22.45
N ALA A 396 1.20 5.26 -22.29
CA ALA A 396 2.19 4.92 -23.29
C ALA A 396 1.62 4.29 -24.57
N LEU A 397 0.36 3.79 -24.58
CA LEU A 397 -0.22 3.11 -25.74
C LEU A 397 -0.14 3.91 -27.04
N GLY A 398 -0.44 5.22 -26.98
CA GLY A 398 -0.30 6.11 -28.13
C GLY A 398 1.15 6.25 -28.59
N LEU A 399 2.07 6.37 -27.64
CA LEU A 399 3.51 6.54 -27.91
C LEU A 399 4.18 5.24 -28.39
N LEU A 400 3.61 4.08 -28.03
CA LEU A 400 4.15 2.77 -28.41
C LEU A 400 4.08 2.52 -29.92
N ILE A 401 3.05 3.01 -30.57
CA ILE A 401 2.77 2.72 -31.97
C ILE A 401 3.49 3.69 -32.91
N ASP A 402 3.75 4.92 -32.46
CA ASP A 402 4.34 5.98 -33.29
C ASP A 402 5.68 5.57 -33.90
N ASN A 403 6.56 4.92 -33.14
CA ASN A 403 7.84 4.41 -33.64
C ASN A 403 7.64 3.42 -34.80
N GLY A 404 6.66 2.53 -34.65
CA GLY A 404 6.33 1.54 -35.68
C GLY A 404 5.74 2.15 -36.94
N ILE A 405 4.87 3.14 -36.79
CA ILE A 405 4.26 3.87 -37.91
C ILE A 405 5.34 4.53 -38.76
N ILE A 406 6.27 5.24 -38.14
CA ILE A 406 7.35 5.95 -38.86
C ILE A 406 8.23 4.96 -39.64
N VAL A 407 8.61 3.83 -39.04
CA VAL A 407 9.42 2.82 -39.72
C VAL A 407 8.67 2.20 -40.90
N VAL A 408 7.39 1.91 -40.75
CA VAL A 408 6.54 1.36 -41.81
C VAL A 408 6.38 2.33 -42.97
N GLU A 409 6.09 3.61 -42.69
CA GLU A 409 5.86 4.63 -43.69
C GLU A 409 7.13 4.91 -44.51
N ASP A 410 8.30 5.06 -43.88
CA ASP A 410 9.55 5.25 -44.59
C ASP A 410 9.93 4.02 -45.47
N TYR A 411 9.71 2.82 -44.92
CA TYR A 411 9.91 1.59 -45.67
C TYR A 411 9.02 1.55 -46.93
N LYS A 412 7.71 1.82 -46.81
CA LYS A 412 6.77 1.93 -47.91
C LYS A 412 7.22 2.95 -48.98
N TYR A 413 7.62 4.14 -48.50
CA TYR A 413 8.12 5.20 -49.38
C TYR A 413 9.32 4.71 -50.20
N ARG A 414 10.30 4.02 -49.58
CA ARG A 414 11.48 3.52 -50.28
C ARG A 414 11.15 2.35 -51.23
N ARG A 415 10.19 1.54 -50.87
CA ARG A 415 9.68 0.48 -51.76
C ARG A 415 9.00 1.10 -52.99
N SER A 416 8.26 2.19 -52.86
CA SER A 416 7.62 2.88 -53.98
C SER A 416 8.61 3.56 -54.92
N THR A 417 9.83 3.90 -54.48
CA THR A 417 10.92 4.39 -55.34
C THR A 417 11.62 3.26 -56.12
N GLY A 418 11.19 2.02 -56.01
CA GLY A 418 11.71 0.88 -56.79
C GLY A 418 12.92 0.17 -56.20
N LEU A 419 13.32 0.49 -54.94
CA LEU A 419 14.42 -0.19 -54.26
C LEU A 419 14.05 -1.63 -53.90
N SER A 420 15.03 -2.54 -53.88
CA SER A 420 14.83 -3.91 -53.44
C SER A 420 14.46 -3.94 -51.94
N ILE A 421 13.86 -5.06 -51.47
CA ILE A 421 13.48 -5.25 -50.08
C ILE A 421 14.66 -4.99 -49.12
N LYS A 422 15.84 -5.57 -49.44
CA LYS A 422 17.04 -5.38 -48.57
C LYS A 422 17.57 -3.96 -48.57
N GLU A 423 17.58 -3.31 -49.74
CA GLU A 423 18.01 -1.89 -49.85
C GLU A 423 17.05 -0.95 -49.12
N SER A 424 15.73 -1.17 -49.31
CA SER A 424 14.71 -0.34 -48.61
C SER A 424 14.84 -0.44 -47.12
N ILE A 425 15.02 -1.66 -46.55
CA ILE A 425 15.24 -1.82 -45.11
C ILE A 425 16.52 -1.11 -44.65
N ASN A 426 17.62 -1.31 -45.37
CA ASN A 426 18.89 -0.73 -44.97
C ASN A 426 18.87 0.81 -45.00
N GLU A 427 18.26 1.39 -46.02
CA GLU A 427 18.11 2.87 -46.11
C GLU A 427 17.15 3.40 -45.03
N THR A 428 15.99 2.73 -44.80
CA THR A 428 15.07 3.09 -43.74
C THR A 428 15.79 3.11 -42.39
N LEU A 429 16.47 2.04 -42.04
CA LEU A 429 17.18 1.96 -40.77
C LEU A 429 18.30 3.01 -40.65
N THR A 430 19.04 3.26 -41.75
CA THR A 430 20.11 4.27 -41.75
C THR A 430 19.59 5.67 -41.49
N ASN A 431 18.46 6.04 -42.10
CA ASN A 431 17.93 7.40 -42.04
C ASN A 431 17.06 7.66 -40.81
N ILE A 432 16.34 6.64 -40.32
CA ILE A 432 15.34 6.82 -39.24
C ILE A 432 15.89 6.48 -37.85
N THR A 433 16.87 5.58 -37.70
CA THR A 433 17.33 5.12 -36.40
C THR A 433 17.79 6.30 -35.52
N THR A 434 18.60 7.22 -36.05
CA THR A 434 19.12 8.34 -35.26
C THR A 434 18.03 9.34 -34.86
N PRO A 435 17.16 9.83 -35.77
CA PRO A 435 16.07 10.72 -35.38
C PRO A 435 15.10 10.07 -34.39
N LEU A 436 14.76 8.81 -34.62
CA LEU A 436 13.81 8.09 -33.77
C LEU A 436 14.37 7.83 -32.37
N ALA A 437 15.66 7.44 -32.27
CA ALA A 437 16.35 7.30 -30.99
C ALA A 437 16.46 8.64 -30.24
N ALA A 438 16.74 9.72 -30.94
CA ALA A 438 16.80 11.06 -30.36
C ALA A 438 15.43 11.51 -29.83
N ALA A 439 14.34 11.32 -30.59
CA ALA A 439 12.98 11.61 -30.15
C ALA A 439 12.58 10.78 -28.92
N THR A 440 12.87 9.49 -28.95
CA THR A 440 12.62 8.58 -27.82
C THR A 440 13.43 9.01 -26.59
N ALA A 441 14.71 9.32 -26.75
CA ALA A 441 15.56 9.79 -25.66
C ALA A 441 15.02 11.10 -25.05
N THR A 442 14.56 12.05 -25.87
CA THR A 442 13.95 13.30 -25.40
C THR A 442 12.73 13.02 -24.52
N THR A 443 11.85 12.09 -24.94
CA THR A 443 10.68 11.70 -24.15
C THR A 443 11.09 10.99 -22.86
N VAL A 444 12.07 10.09 -22.91
CA VAL A 444 12.62 9.43 -21.71
C VAL A 444 13.16 10.47 -20.72
N PHE A 445 13.96 11.44 -21.20
CA PHE A 445 14.49 12.51 -20.34
C PHE A 445 13.40 13.42 -19.77
N ALA A 446 12.28 13.60 -20.47
CA ALA A 446 11.15 14.37 -19.95
C ALA A 446 10.46 13.67 -18.76
N PHE A 447 10.42 12.33 -18.72
CA PHE A 447 9.88 11.55 -17.60
C PHE A 447 10.91 11.27 -16.49
N MET A 448 12.20 11.41 -16.76
CA MET A 448 13.27 11.09 -15.81
C MET A 448 13.17 11.86 -14.48
N PRO A 449 12.85 13.16 -14.43
CA PRO A 449 12.70 13.89 -13.17
C PRO A 449 11.64 13.30 -12.23
N ILE A 450 10.59 12.69 -12.79
CA ILE A 450 9.55 12.01 -12.00
C ILE A 450 10.08 10.73 -11.35
N VAL A 451 11.07 10.08 -11.96
CA VAL A 451 11.67 8.85 -11.41
C VAL A 451 12.79 9.16 -10.41
N THR A 452 13.54 10.24 -10.64
CA THR A 452 14.73 10.59 -9.85
C THR A 452 14.48 11.61 -8.75
N GLY A 453 13.27 12.17 -8.68
CA GLY A 453 12.88 13.11 -7.62
C GLY A 453 12.79 12.43 -6.24
N GLU A 454 12.46 13.21 -5.23
CA GLU A 454 12.36 12.77 -3.84
C GLU A 454 10.98 13.08 -3.28
N GLY A 455 10.58 12.34 -2.25
CA GLY A 455 9.34 12.56 -1.52
C GLY A 455 8.17 11.65 -1.93
N SER A 456 7.13 11.70 -1.11
CA SER A 456 5.94 10.83 -1.23
C SER A 456 5.22 10.97 -2.58
N SER A 457 5.21 12.18 -3.16
CA SER A 457 4.63 12.44 -4.48
C SER A 457 5.35 11.67 -5.59
N VAL A 458 6.68 11.63 -5.53
CA VAL A 458 7.51 10.90 -6.50
C VAL A 458 7.36 9.39 -6.31
N GLU A 459 7.33 8.92 -5.08
CA GLU A 459 7.07 7.50 -4.79
C GLU A 459 5.72 7.05 -5.35
N PHE A 460 4.69 7.90 -5.26
CA PHE A 460 3.36 7.59 -5.79
C PHE A 460 3.32 7.52 -7.32
N VAL A 461 3.94 8.48 -8.04
CA VAL A 461 3.88 8.54 -9.50
C VAL A 461 5.10 7.92 -10.20
N GLY A 462 6.15 7.58 -9.46
CA GLY A 462 7.39 7.03 -10.01
C GLY A 462 7.18 5.76 -10.83
N GLY A 463 6.31 4.87 -10.35
CA GLY A 463 5.92 3.66 -11.07
C GLY A 463 5.26 3.95 -12.43
N LEU A 464 4.43 5.00 -12.51
CA LEU A 464 3.85 5.46 -13.77
C LEU A 464 4.94 5.90 -14.74
N ALA A 465 5.82 6.82 -14.32
CA ALA A 465 6.88 7.35 -15.17
C ALA A 465 7.83 6.25 -15.66
N LEU A 466 8.18 5.31 -14.77
CA LEU A 466 9.07 4.20 -15.08
C LEU A 466 8.45 3.24 -16.11
N THR A 467 7.16 2.91 -15.97
CA THR A 467 6.47 2.06 -16.97
C THR A 467 6.30 2.76 -18.31
N VAL A 468 6.10 4.09 -18.35
CA VAL A 468 6.13 4.88 -19.60
C VAL A 468 7.51 4.80 -20.25
N ILE A 469 8.59 5.04 -19.51
CA ILE A 469 9.97 4.95 -20.02
C ILE A 469 10.24 3.56 -20.59
N MET A 470 9.92 2.51 -19.84
CA MET A 470 10.10 1.13 -20.32
C MET A 470 9.27 0.83 -21.57
N SER A 471 8.04 1.34 -21.62
CA SER A 471 7.15 1.17 -22.77
C SER A 471 7.75 1.81 -24.04
N ILE A 472 8.17 3.06 -23.95
CA ILE A 472 8.71 3.79 -25.10
C ILE A 472 10.05 3.17 -25.57
N ALA A 473 10.92 2.79 -24.62
CA ALA A 473 12.19 2.13 -24.94
C ALA A 473 11.97 0.75 -25.62
N SER A 474 11.02 -0.05 -25.11
CA SER A 474 10.67 -1.34 -25.70
C SER A 474 10.07 -1.18 -27.12
N SER A 475 9.23 -0.15 -27.32
CA SER A 475 8.66 0.18 -28.62
C SER A 475 9.75 0.53 -29.64
N LEU A 476 10.72 1.36 -29.27
CA LEU A 476 11.85 1.69 -30.17
C LEU A 476 12.61 0.44 -30.60
N ILE A 477 12.95 -0.43 -29.64
CA ILE A 477 13.69 -1.67 -29.94
C ILE A 477 12.88 -2.57 -30.88
N LEU A 478 11.60 -2.75 -30.61
CA LEU A 478 10.72 -3.59 -31.44
C LEU A 478 10.46 -2.97 -32.82
N ALA A 479 10.28 -1.64 -32.90
CA ALA A 479 10.09 -0.95 -34.16
C ALA A 479 11.30 -1.08 -35.08
N LEU A 480 12.52 -1.01 -34.56
CA LEU A 480 13.74 -1.13 -35.35
C LEU A 480 14.10 -2.59 -35.72
N ILE A 481 13.69 -3.58 -34.91
CA ILE A 481 14.05 -4.99 -35.14
C ILE A 481 12.88 -5.75 -35.77
N MET A 482 11.69 -5.70 -35.16
CA MET A 482 10.54 -6.53 -35.55
C MET A 482 9.89 -6.03 -36.83
N VAL A 483 9.66 -4.70 -36.96
CA VAL A 483 8.90 -4.14 -38.08
C VAL A 483 9.55 -4.40 -39.42
N PRO A 484 10.86 -4.11 -39.67
CA PRO A 484 11.49 -4.33 -40.96
C PRO A 484 11.49 -5.81 -41.36
N VAL A 485 11.70 -6.71 -40.40
CA VAL A 485 11.72 -8.15 -40.66
C VAL A 485 10.32 -8.66 -41.01
N LEU A 486 9.29 -8.24 -40.27
CA LEU A 486 7.91 -8.63 -40.56
C LEU A 486 7.42 -8.06 -41.89
N MET A 487 7.78 -6.81 -42.24
CA MET A 487 7.47 -6.22 -43.53
C MET A 487 8.08 -7.05 -44.68
N SER A 488 9.38 -7.37 -44.58
CA SER A 488 10.08 -8.23 -45.54
C SER A 488 9.44 -9.61 -45.67
N TYR A 489 8.96 -10.19 -44.58
CA TYR A 489 8.35 -11.53 -44.60
C TYR A 489 6.95 -11.49 -45.22
N MET A 490 6.13 -10.48 -44.90
CA MET A 490 4.78 -10.36 -45.46
C MET A 490 4.76 -10.10 -46.96
N GLU A 491 5.74 -9.40 -47.51
CA GLU A 491 5.85 -9.22 -48.97
C GLU A 491 6.12 -10.53 -49.72
N ARG A 492 6.68 -11.56 -49.07
CA ARG A 492 6.97 -12.86 -49.65
C ARG A 492 5.76 -13.81 -49.70
N ILE A 493 4.68 -13.47 -49.01
CA ILE A 493 3.47 -14.30 -48.94
C ILE A 493 2.54 -13.90 -50.10
N PRO A 494 2.21 -14.79 -51.07
CA PRO A 494 1.44 -14.46 -52.28
C PRO A 494 0.04 -13.90 -51.98
N PHE A 495 -0.61 -14.42 -50.92
CA PHE A 495 -1.92 -13.96 -50.49
C PHE A 495 -1.95 -12.47 -50.11
N PHE A 496 -0.80 -11.92 -49.82
CA PHE A 496 -0.64 -10.51 -49.47
C PHE A 496 0.03 -9.67 -50.56
N SER A 497 0.34 -10.22 -51.74
CA SER A 497 1.10 -9.52 -52.81
C SER A 497 0.30 -8.47 -53.60
N ASP A 498 -1.04 -8.57 -53.64
CA ASP A 498 -1.92 -7.77 -54.51
C ASP A 498 -2.51 -6.49 -53.95
N ILE A 499 -1.98 -5.96 -52.84
CA ILE A 499 -2.45 -4.66 -52.41
C ILE A 499 -1.60 -3.58 -53.09
N ASN A 500 -2.20 -2.92 -54.06
CA ASN A 500 -1.65 -1.72 -54.68
C ASN A 500 -1.17 -0.78 -53.57
N VAL A 501 0.17 -0.61 -53.49
CA VAL A 501 0.77 0.52 -52.77
C VAL A 501 0.24 1.74 -53.51
N HIS A 502 -0.78 2.40 -52.97
CA HIS A 502 -1.16 3.69 -53.50
C HIS A 502 0.04 4.59 -53.28
N GLU A 503 0.71 4.92 -54.39
CA GLU A 503 1.92 5.78 -54.43
C GLU A 503 1.67 7.16 -53.83
N GLU A 504 0.41 7.49 -53.56
CA GLU A 504 -0.03 8.79 -53.16
C GLU A 504 -0.93 8.68 -51.94
N GLY A 505 -0.51 9.28 -50.79
CA GLY A 505 -1.28 9.36 -49.58
C GLY A 505 -2.70 9.95 -49.80
N TYR A 506 -3.49 10.13 -48.73
CA TYR A 506 -4.84 10.68 -48.81
C TYR A 506 -4.91 11.97 -49.61
N ARG A 507 -5.42 11.91 -50.85
CA ARG A 507 -5.45 12.98 -51.85
C ARG A 507 -6.81 13.64 -51.89
N ASN A 508 -7.14 14.43 -50.86
CA ASN A 508 -8.23 15.36 -50.97
C ASN A 508 -7.65 16.73 -51.37
N GLU A 509 -7.72 17.05 -52.65
CA GLU A 509 -7.15 18.31 -53.20
C GLU A 509 -7.65 19.56 -52.47
N LYS A 510 -8.90 19.55 -51.98
CA LYS A 510 -9.46 20.68 -51.24
C LYS A 510 -8.80 20.86 -49.87
N VAL A 511 -8.50 19.76 -49.19
CA VAL A 511 -7.81 19.79 -47.87
C VAL A 511 -6.36 20.17 -48.07
N LEU A 512 -5.68 19.58 -49.07
CA LEU A 512 -4.29 19.88 -49.40
C LEU A 512 -4.09 21.32 -49.79
N LYS A 513 -5.03 21.87 -50.61
CA LYS A 513 -4.99 23.29 -50.98
C LYS A 513 -5.14 24.19 -49.75
N ARG A 514 -6.11 23.95 -48.89
CA ARG A 514 -6.29 24.72 -47.64
C ARG A 514 -5.07 24.65 -46.73
N TYR A 515 -4.47 23.49 -46.60
CA TYR A 515 -3.26 23.30 -45.82
C TYR A 515 -2.07 24.06 -46.41
N ARG A 516 -1.90 24.02 -47.74
CA ARG A 516 -0.87 24.77 -48.46
C ARG A 516 -1.07 26.28 -48.31
N ASP A 517 -2.30 26.75 -48.49
CA ASP A 517 -2.65 28.15 -48.34
C ASP A 517 -2.38 28.64 -46.90
N PHE A 518 -2.69 27.80 -45.90
CA PHE A 518 -2.37 28.07 -44.49
C PHE A 518 -0.87 28.14 -44.23
N LEU A 519 -0.10 27.17 -44.73
CA LEU A 519 1.37 27.21 -44.63
C LEU A 519 1.96 28.45 -45.30
N THR A 520 1.50 28.78 -46.52
CA THR A 520 1.95 29.96 -47.22
C THR A 520 1.67 31.23 -46.41
N TRP A 521 0.47 31.33 -45.86
CA TRP A 521 0.12 32.42 -44.94
C TRP A 521 1.04 32.48 -43.69
N CYS A 522 1.40 31.36 -43.11
CA CYS A 522 2.35 31.31 -41.99
C CYS A 522 3.76 31.83 -42.39
N PHE A 523 4.22 31.48 -43.58
CA PHE A 523 5.50 31.95 -44.09
C PHE A 523 5.49 33.44 -44.52
N ASP A 524 4.39 33.92 -45.08
CA ASP A 524 4.25 35.32 -45.51
C ASP A 524 4.17 36.30 -44.32
N ILE A 525 3.56 35.85 -43.20
CA ILE A 525 3.37 36.71 -42.02
C ILE A 525 3.83 35.98 -40.74
N PRO A 526 5.12 35.68 -40.59
CA PRO A 526 5.63 34.81 -39.50
C PRO A 526 5.34 35.38 -38.10
N ARG A 527 5.35 36.70 -37.92
CA ARG A 527 5.07 37.34 -36.63
C ARG A 527 3.65 37.04 -36.11
N ARG A 528 2.64 37.09 -37.02
CA ARG A 528 1.25 36.78 -36.67
C ARG A 528 1.07 35.28 -36.42
N ALA A 529 1.69 34.43 -37.22
CA ALA A 529 1.66 32.99 -37.04
C ALA A 529 2.23 32.57 -35.66
N ILE A 530 3.38 33.15 -35.28
CA ILE A 530 4.00 32.93 -33.96
C ILE A 530 3.09 33.42 -32.83
N LEU A 531 2.51 34.63 -32.94
CA LEU A 531 1.61 35.15 -31.91
C LEU A 531 0.38 34.28 -31.72
N ILE A 532 -0.24 33.80 -32.80
CA ILE A 532 -1.41 32.92 -32.74
C ILE A 532 -1.02 31.56 -32.17
N SER A 533 0.12 30.97 -32.56
CA SER A 533 0.56 29.69 -32.04
C SER A 533 0.90 29.73 -30.54
N LEU A 534 1.43 30.87 -30.05
CA LEU A 534 1.72 31.07 -28.63
C LEU A 534 0.51 31.50 -27.79
N SER A 535 -0.55 32.04 -28.41
CA SER A 535 -1.72 32.54 -27.68
C SER A 535 -2.44 31.43 -26.91
N LEU A 536 -2.58 30.23 -27.49
CA LEU A 536 -3.27 29.12 -26.87
C LEU A 536 -2.52 28.54 -25.66
N PRO A 537 -1.20 28.22 -25.73
CA PRO A 537 -0.41 27.85 -24.56
C PRO A 537 -0.41 28.93 -23.48
N MET A 538 -0.30 30.21 -23.87
CA MET A 538 -0.29 31.33 -22.94
C MET A 538 -1.63 31.45 -22.18
N LEU A 539 -2.76 31.25 -22.87
CA LEU A 539 -4.07 31.17 -22.24
C LEU A 539 -4.15 30.00 -21.27
N GLY A 540 -3.59 28.84 -21.63
CA GLY A 540 -3.49 27.69 -20.75
C GLY A 540 -2.72 27.98 -19.46
N PHE A 541 -1.57 28.67 -19.57
CA PHE A 541 -0.80 29.10 -18.41
C PHE A 541 -1.55 30.09 -17.51
N LEU A 542 -2.30 31.03 -18.10
CA LEU A 542 -3.12 31.98 -17.34
C LEU A 542 -4.25 31.27 -16.56
N LEU A 543 -4.84 30.22 -17.14
CA LEU A 543 -5.89 29.44 -16.51
C LEU A 543 -5.35 28.39 -15.50
N PHE A 544 -4.06 28.11 -15.52
CA PHE A 544 -3.44 27.09 -14.63
C PHE A 544 -3.68 27.38 -13.14
N GLY A 545 -3.70 28.66 -12.76
CA GLY A 545 -3.97 29.10 -11.38
C GLY A 545 -5.40 28.81 -10.88
N THR A 546 -6.35 28.51 -11.77
CA THR A 546 -7.76 28.23 -11.42
C THR A 546 -8.03 26.73 -11.22
N ILE A 547 -7.06 25.86 -11.51
CA ILE A 547 -7.19 24.42 -11.39
C ILE A 547 -7.01 24.01 -9.91
N PRO A 548 -7.89 23.20 -9.33
CA PRO A 548 -7.70 22.63 -8.02
C PRO A 548 -6.38 21.84 -7.95
N LYS A 549 -5.64 21.97 -6.83
CA LYS A 549 -4.34 21.34 -6.65
C LYS A 549 -4.46 20.09 -5.77
N ASP A 550 -5.16 19.10 -6.26
CA ASP A 550 -5.22 17.78 -5.61
C ASP A 550 -4.24 16.84 -6.33
N PHE A 551 -3.23 16.37 -5.58
CA PHE A 551 -2.21 15.48 -6.11
C PHE A 551 -2.67 14.01 -6.06
N PHE A 552 -3.29 13.61 -4.94
CA PHE A 552 -3.80 12.26 -4.77
C PHE A 552 -5.23 12.16 -5.29
N PRO A 553 -5.57 11.11 -6.05
CA PRO A 553 -6.95 10.90 -6.46
C PRO A 553 -7.83 10.66 -5.24
N ALA A 554 -9.07 11.14 -5.29
CA ALA A 554 -10.05 10.88 -4.25
C ALA A 554 -10.23 9.36 -4.07
N ASN A 555 -10.29 8.91 -2.83
CA ASN A 555 -10.55 7.51 -2.51
C ASN A 555 -12.00 7.18 -2.91
N ASP A 556 -12.16 6.35 -3.95
CA ASP A 556 -13.45 5.87 -4.43
C ASP A 556 -13.86 4.62 -3.63
N ARG A 557 -14.17 4.84 -2.35
CA ARG A 557 -14.63 3.79 -1.43
C ARG A 557 -16.03 4.12 -0.93
N ASP A 558 -16.85 3.10 -0.80
CA ASP A 558 -18.20 3.19 -0.24
C ASP A 558 -18.21 3.46 1.27
N MET A 559 -17.14 4.05 1.78
CA MET A 559 -16.96 4.34 3.19
C MET A 559 -16.56 5.79 3.40
N PHE A 560 -17.19 6.44 4.37
CA PHE A 560 -16.73 7.70 4.91
C PHE A 560 -16.45 7.54 6.42
N ARG A 561 -15.52 8.31 6.92
CA ARG A 561 -15.15 8.30 8.34
C ARG A 561 -15.60 9.60 8.98
N ILE A 562 -16.37 9.49 10.04
CA ILE A 562 -16.73 10.62 10.90
C ILE A 562 -15.83 10.54 12.15
N HIS A 563 -15.10 11.59 12.44
CA HIS A 563 -14.34 11.71 13.67
C HIS A 563 -15.13 12.58 14.63
N ILE A 564 -15.46 12.02 15.80
CA ILE A 564 -16.23 12.73 16.83
C ILE A 564 -15.32 12.86 18.05
N GLU A 565 -15.01 14.08 18.41
CA GLU A 565 -14.25 14.39 19.62
C GLU A 565 -15.21 14.85 20.71
N LEU A 566 -15.13 14.23 21.87
CA LEU A 566 -15.84 14.66 23.06
C LEU A 566 -14.93 15.48 23.99
N PRO A 567 -15.51 16.32 24.86
CA PRO A 567 -14.75 16.97 25.91
C PRO A 567 -13.93 15.98 26.74
N THR A 568 -12.75 16.39 27.19
CA THR A 568 -11.73 15.55 27.84
C THR A 568 -12.20 14.75 29.06
N ASN A 569 -13.31 15.14 29.68
CA ASN A 569 -13.89 14.48 30.86
C ASN A 569 -15.07 13.56 30.55
N SER A 570 -15.35 13.28 29.26
CA SER A 570 -16.49 12.47 28.86
C SER A 570 -16.14 10.98 28.94
N SER A 571 -17.06 10.17 29.49
CA SER A 571 -16.92 8.71 29.47
C SER A 571 -17.10 8.15 28.05
N LYS A 572 -16.29 7.19 27.65
CA LYS A 572 -16.42 6.47 26.37
C LYS A 572 -17.80 5.82 26.17
N ILE A 573 -18.48 5.47 27.26
CA ILE A 573 -19.84 4.92 27.22
C ILE A 573 -20.85 5.98 26.76
N TYR A 574 -20.60 7.25 27.09
CA TYR A 574 -21.47 8.35 26.67
C TYR A 574 -21.47 8.59 25.16
N LEU A 575 -20.39 8.20 24.49
CA LEU A 575 -20.28 8.25 23.02
C LEU A 575 -21.20 7.25 22.31
N ARG A 576 -21.54 6.14 22.97
CA ARG A 576 -22.39 5.10 22.36
C ARG A 576 -23.77 5.62 22.00
N ASP A 577 -24.39 6.37 22.89
CA ASP A 577 -25.79 6.79 22.73
C ASP A 577 -26.00 7.83 21.61
N PRO A 578 -25.12 8.84 21.40
CA PRO A 578 -25.23 9.74 20.25
C PRO A 578 -24.76 9.16 18.92
N VAL A 579 -24.05 8.01 18.90
CA VAL A 579 -23.56 7.38 17.67
C VAL A 579 -24.53 6.29 17.16
N LEU A 580 -25.36 5.73 18.02
CA LEU A 580 -26.43 4.78 17.70
C LEU A 580 -27.72 5.51 17.37
#